data_48dbbcf62452c279546c3ef40d8bdeaa
#
_entry.id   48dbbcf62452c279546c3ef40d8bdeaa
#
_cell.length_a   1.000
_cell.length_b   1.000
_cell.length_c   1.000
_cell.angle_alpha   90.00
_cell.angle_beta   90.00
_cell.angle_gamma   90.00
#
_symmetry.space_group_name_H-M   'P 1'
#
loop_
_entity.id
_entity.type
_entity.pdbx_description
1 polymer ?
#
loop_
_entity_poly.entity_id
_entity_poly.type
_entity_poly.pdbx_seq_one_letter_code
_entity_poly.pdbx_strand_id
1 'polypeptide(L)'
;MSDVNPILSGSAQSIAAYQDAIEQSMQAVVEWLKQPEMYQGKTVEQLRERINLNFTSQGLGNQAAIERAVEYFLKDSLLVHHAQCVAHLHCPSLVISQAAEVLINATNQSMDSWDQSPSATIIEIKLI
;
A
#
# COMPACT_ATOMS: atom_id res chain seq x y z
N MET A 1 -1.60 -0.52 27.09
CA MET A 1 -0.30 -0.60 26.36
C MET A 1 -0.44 0.30 25.15
N SER A 2 0.44 1.29 24.99
CA SER A 2 0.36 2.20 23.84
C SER A 2 0.61 1.40 22.56
N ASP A 3 -0.37 1.42 21.65
CA ASP A 3 -0.25 0.86 20.28
C ASP A 3 0.72 1.72 19.46
N VAL A 4 1.99 1.64 19.82
CA VAL A 4 3.05 2.20 18.98
C VAL A 4 3.20 1.27 17.78
N ASN A 5 3.10 1.80 16.57
CA ASN A 5 3.34 1.02 15.35
C ASN A 5 4.73 0.37 15.43
N PRO A 6 4.83 -0.95 15.43
CA PRO A 6 6.12 -1.60 15.57
C PRO A 6 6.98 -1.35 14.32
N ILE A 7 8.26 -1.05 14.54
CA ILE A 7 9.24 -1.04 13.45
C ILE A 7 9.47 -2.48 13.03
N LEU A 8 9.54 -2.74 11.72
CA LEU A 8 9.82 -4.08 11.20
C LEU A 8 11.17 -4.59 11.71
N SER A 9 11.14 -5.73 12.37
CA SER A 9 12.31 -6.34 13.01
C SER A 9 12.15 -7.87 13.09
N GLY A 10 13.19 -8.58 13.51
CA GLY A 10 13.16 -10.03 13.74
C GLY A 10 12.45 -10.48 15.02
N SER A 11 11.83 -9.58 15.80
CA SER A 11 11.08 -9.98 16.99
C SER A 11 9.77 -10.67 16.62
N ALA A 12 9.35 -11.64 17.44
CA ALA A 12 8.09 -12.36 17.20
C ALA A 12 6.88 -11.41 17.14
N GLN A 13 6.88 -10.35 17.96
CA GLN A 13 5.83 -9.34 17.94
C GLN A 13 5.82 -8.54 16.62
N SER A 14 6.98 -8.14 16.13
CA SER A 14 7.08 -7.39 14.86
C SER A 14 6.68 -8.27 13.68
N ILE A 15 7.10 -9.53 13.64
CA ILE A 15 6.73 -10.48 12.60
C ILE A 15 5.21 -10.69 12.57
N ALA A 16 4.58 -10.91 13.72
CA ALA A 16 3.13 -11.08 13.81
C ALA A 16 2.38 -9.81 13.35
N ALA A 17 2.83 -8.64 13.79
CA ALA A 17 2.24 -7.36 13.38
C ALA A 17 2.39 -7.10 11.86
N TYR A 18 3.52 -7.48 11.27
CA TYR A 18 3.75 -7.39 9.83
C TYR A 18 2.80 -8.32 9.06
N GLN A 19 2.71 -9.59 9.46
CA GLN A 19 1.81 -10.55 8.82
C GLN A 19 0.36 -10.07 8.84
N ASP A 20 -0.11 -9.63 10.00
CA ASP A 20 -1.47 -9.12 10.19
C ASP A 20 -1.74 -7.87 9.33
N ALA A 21 -0.83 -6.90 9.32
CA ALA A 21 -0.98 -5.68 8.53
C ALA A 21 -1.01 -5.94 7.01
N ILE A 22 -0.15 -6.83 6.51
CA ILE A 22 -0.12 -7.20 5.09
C ILE A 22 -1.39 -7.96 4.72
N GLU A 23 -1.84 -8.89 5.55
CA GLU A 23 -3.08 -9.66 5.32
C GLU A 23 -4.31 -8.75 5.25
N GLN A 24 -4.47 -7.83 6.20
CA GLN A 24 -5.57 -6.85 6.20
C GLN A 24 -5.53 -5.96 4.95
N SER A 25 -4.36 -5.48 4.57
CA SER A 25 -4.20 -4.64 3.37
C SER A 25 -4.54 -5.41 2.10
N MET A 26 -4.08 -6.65 1.98
CA MET A 26 -4.39 -7.53 0.85
C MET A 26 -5.89 -7.81 0.75
N GLN A 27 -6.55 -8.13 1.87
CA GLN A 27 -7.99 -8.38 1.91
C GLN A 27 -8.78 -7.13 1.47
N ALA A 28 -8.38 -5.96 1.94
CA ALA A 28 -9.01 -4.70 1.53
C ALA A 28 -8.89 -4.45 0.01
N VAL A 29 -7.71 -4.70 -0.56
CA VAL A 29 -7.50 -4.60 -2.02
C VAL A 29 -8.36 -5.62 -2.78
N VAL A 30 -8.44 -6.87 -2.31
CA VAL A 30 -9.26 -7.91 -2.94
C VAL A 30 -10.75 -7.52 -2.94
N GLU A 31 -11.25 -6.95 -1.84
CA GLU A 31 -12.64 -6.48 -1.80
C GLU A 31 -12.87 -5.26 -2.71
N TRP A 32 -11.92 -4.34 -2.76
CA TRP A 32 -11.98 -3.21 -3.68
C TRP A 32 -11.98 -3.64 -5.15
N LEU A 33 -11.19 -4.66 -5.53
CA LEU A 33 -11.15 -5.20 -6.89
C LEU A 33 -12.48 -5.83 -7.35
N LYS A 34 -13.34 -6.23 -6.42
CA LYS A 34 -14.67 -6.81 -6.71
C LYS A 34 -15.78 -5.78 -6.90
N GLN A 35 -15.49 -4.50 -6.72
CA GLN A 35 -16.49 -3.46 -6.85
C GLN A 35 -17.06 -3.41 -8.28
N PRO A 36 -18.38 -3.27 -8.42
CA PRO A 36 -19.03 -3.29 -9.74
C PRO A 36 -18.86 -1.98 -10.53
N GLU A 37 -18.46 -0.91 -9.86
CA GLU A 37 -18.38 0.43 -10.45
C GLU A 37 -16.93 0.86 -10.62
N MET A 38 -16.62 1.47 -11.75
CA MET A 38 -15.28 2.01 -12.02
C MET A 38 -14.86 3.08 -11.02
N TYR A 39 -15.81 3.92 -10.61
CA TYR A 39 -15.61 5.02 -9.67
C TYR A 39 -16.92 5.38 -8.98
N GLN A 40 -16.90 5.69 -7.71
CA GLN A 40 -18.10 6.02 -6.93
C GLN A 40 -18.68 7.43 -7.19
N GLY A 41 -18.06 8.19 -8.07
CA GLY A 41 -18.62 9.44 -8.57
C GLY A 41 -18.59 10.63 -7.59
N LYS A 42 -17.77 10.59 -6.54
CA LYS A 42 -17.65 11.73 -5.61
C LYS A 42 -16.98 12.93 -6.26
N THR A 43 -17.51 14.13 -6.00
CA THR A 43 -16.87 15.38 -6.44
C THR A 43 -15.66 15.72 -5.58
N VAL A 44 -14.83 16.63 -6.06
CA VAL A 44 -13.66 17.13 -5.31
C VAL A 44 -14.09 17.76 -3.98
N GLU A 45 -15.20 18.47 -3.96
CA GLU A 45 -15.75 19.11 -2.75
C GLU A 45 -16.17 18.05 -1.73
N GLN A 46 -16.87 17.02 -2.16
CA GLN A 46 -17.28 15.90 -1.30
C GLN A 46 -16.06 15.15 -0.73
N LEU A 47 -15.00 14.96 -1.52
CA LEU A 47 -13.76 14.35 -1.06
C LEU A 47 -13.04 15.25 -0.03
N ARG A 48 -12.99 16.57 -0.26
CA ARG A 48 -12.39 17.53 0.69
C ARG A 48 -13.11 17.54 2.04
N GLU A 49 -14.44 17.49 2.05
CA GLU A 49 -15.24 17.46 3.27
C GLU A 49 -15.06 16.14 4.02
N ARG A 50 -14.97 15.02 3.29
CA ARG A 50 -14.87 13.68 3.87
C ARG A 50 -13.48 13.37 4.41
N ILE A 51 -12.42 13.75 3.67
CA ILE A 51 -11.04 13.42 4.04
C ILE A 51 -10.56 14.42 5.08
N ASN A 52 -10.64 14.03 6.35
CA ASN A 52 -10.15 14.81 7.47
C ASN A 52 -8.90 14.13 8.05
N LEU A 53 -7.72 14.66 7.71
CA LEU A 53 -6.42 14.18 8.17
C LEU A 53 -6.00 14.92 9.44
N ASN A 54 -6.50 14.47 10.59
CA ASN A 54 -6.01 14.94 11.88
C ASN A 54 -4.82 14.08 12.32
N PHE A 55 -3.64 14.67 12.29
CA PHE A 55 -2.44 14.06 12.83
C PHE A 55 -2.33 14.38 14.32
N THR A 56 -2.36 13.35 15.15
CA THR A 56 -2.15 13.48 16.60
C THR A 56 -0.71 13.09 16.96
N SER A 57 -0.25 13.53 18.12
CA SER A 57 1.07 13.14 18.65
C SER A 57 1.16 11.65 19.00
N GLN A 58 0.02 10.99 19.15
CA GLN A 58 -0.08 9.53 19.34
C GLN A 58 -0.47 8.87 18.02
N GLY A 59 0.22 7.78 17.65
CA GLY A 59 -0.12 6.98 16.48
C GLY A 59 -1.49 6.32 16.64
N LEU A 60 -2.10 5.92 15.52
CA LEU A 60 -3.40 5.26 15.48
C LEU A 60 -3.33 3.75 15.79
N GLY A 61 -2.14 3.15 15.71
CA GLY A 61 -1.97 1.70 15.60
C GLY A 61 -2.20 1.18 14.17
N ASN A 62 -1.68 -0.01 13.88
CA ASN A 62 -1.69 -0.57 12.50
C ASN A 62 -3.10 -0.72 11.95
N GLN A 63 -3.99 -1.34 12.70
CA GLN A 63 -5.36 -1.60 12.25
C GLN A 63 -6.10 -0.31 11.89
N ALA A 64 -6.17 0.66 12.80
CA ALA A 64 -6.88 1.91 12.54
C ALA A 64 -6.22 2.75 11.43
N ALA A 65 -4.90 2.64 11.25
CA ALA A 65 -4.19 3.29 10.14
C ALA A 65 -4.58 2.66 8.80
N ILE A 66 -4.64 1.33 8.71
CA ILE A 66 -5.08 0.61 7.51
C ILE A 66 -6.55 0.92 7.19
N GLU A 67 -7.43 0.84 8.18
CA GLU A 67 -8.86 1.18 8.02
C GLU A 67 -9.04 2.61 7.49
N ARG A 68 -8.25 3.56 7.99
CA ARG A 68 -8.28 4.95 7.51
C ARG A 68 -7.74 5.08 6.08
N ALA A 69 -6.68 4.36 5.72
CA ALA A 69 -6.17 4.32 4.36
C ALA A 69 -7.20 3.72 3.39
N VAL A 70 -7.86 2.65 3.77
CA VAL A 70 -8.97 2.06 2.99
C VAL A 70 -10.10 3.06 2.83
N GLU A 71 -10.51 3.73 3.89
CA GLU A 71 -11.63 4.66 3.90
C GLU A 71 -11.37 5.93 3.07
N TYR A 72 -10.18 6.51 3.17
CA TYR A 72 -9.86 7.81 2.56
C TYR A 72 -9.17 7.71 1.20
N PHE A 73 -8.55 6.59 0.90
CA PHE A 73 -7.82 6.39 -0.35
C PHE A 73 -8.44 5.29 -1.20
N LEU A 74 -8.47 4.03 -0.69
CA LEU A 74 -8.80 2.88 -1.51
C LEU A 74 -10.25 2.93 -2.04
N LYS A 75 -11.21 3.24 -1.19
CA LYS A 75 -12.65 3.26 -1.56
C LYS A 75 -12.99 4.26 -2.66
N ASP A 76 -12.27 5.36 -2.73
CA ASP A 76 -12.49 6.40 -3.72
C ASP A 76 -11.46 6.36 -4.87
N SER A 77 -10.66 5.30 -4.94
CA SER A 77 -9.73 5.08 -6.05
C SER A 77 -10.45 4.56 -7.29
N LEU A 78 -9.94 4.98 -8.45
CA LEU A 78 -10.42 4.55 -9.76
C LEU A 78 -10.01 3.10 -10.05
N LEU A 79 -10.94 2.25 -10.45
CA LEU A 79 -10.68 0.89 -10.91
C LEU A 79 -10.15 0.88 -12.34
N VAL A 80 -8.83 1.04 -12.51
CA VAL A 80 -8.20 1.12 -13.84
C VAL A 80 -8.35 -0.13 -14.71
N HIS A 81 -8.62 -1.28 -14.11
CA HIS A 81 -8.90 -2.55 -14.82
C HIS A 81 -10.37 -2.70 -15.24
N HIS A 82 -11.25 -1.78 -14.85
CA HIS A 82 -12.67 -1.84 -15.21
C HIS A 82 -12.88 -1.61 -16.71
N ALA A 83 -13.80 -2.34 -17.33
CA ALA A 83 -14.06 -2.27 -18.78
C ALA A 83 -14.47 -0.87 -19.27
N GLN A 84 -15.01 -0.03 -18.41
CA GLN A 84 -15.36 1.36 -18.72
C GLN A 84 -14.20 2.34 -18.54
N CYS A 85 -13.05 1.90 -18.04
CA CYS A 85 -11.86 2.74 -17.89
C CYS A 85 -11.15 2.84 -19.24
N VAL A 86 -11.55 3.78 -20.08
CA VAL A 86 -10.99 4.02 -21.41
C VAL A 86 -10.34 5.41 -21.48
N ALA A 87 -9.42 5.58 -22.43
CA ALA A 87 -8.74 6.84 -22.71
C ALA A 87 -7.85 7.39 -21.57
N HIS A 88 -7.41 6.55 -20.65
CA HIS A 88 -6.42 6.87 -19.63
C HIS A 88 -5.05 6.31 -20.01
N LEU A 89 -3.97 7.02 -19.67
CA LEU A 89 -2.60 6.63 -19.99
C LEU A 89 -2.00 5.60 -19.03
N HIS A 90 -2.69 5.25 -17.94
CA HIS A 90 -2.26 4.25 -16.99
C HIS A 90 -2.99 2.93 -17.17
N CYS A 91 -2.29 1.83 -17.00
CA CYS A 91 -2.82 0.47 -17.13
C CYS A 91 -2.86 -0.23 -15.76
N PRO A 92 -3.63 -1.33 -15.64
CA PRO A 92 -3.57 -2.17 -14.46
C PRO A 92 -2.17 -2.69 -14.19
N SER A 93 -1.78 -2.76 -12.92
CA SER A 93 -0.49 -3.33 -12.53
C SER A 93 -0.49 -4.86 -12.68
N LEU A 94 0.69 -5.43 -12.92
CA LEU A 94 0.86 -6.88 -12.93
C LEU A 94 0.78 -7.44 -11.51
N VAL A 95 0.12 -8.59 -11.34
CA VAL A 95 0.05 -9.27 -10.03
C VAL A 95 1.44 -9.54 -9.46
N ILE A 96 2.37 -9.98 -10.32
CA ILE A 96 3.74 -10.27 -9.88
C ILE A 96 4.49 -9.00 -9.44
N SER A 97 4.22 -7.83 -10.02
CA SER A 97 4.83 -6.59 -9.56
C SER A 97 4.34 -6.19 -8.16
N GLN A 98 3.07 -6.43 -7.83
CA GLN A 98 2.56 -6.22 -6.47
C GLN A 98 3.24 -7.13 -5.44
N ALA A 99 3.48 -8.39 -5.80
CA ALA A 99 4.23 -9.30 -4.95
C ALA A 99 5.70 -8.86 -4.77
N ALA A 100 6.34 -8.36 -5.83
CA ALA A 100 7.70 -7.84 -5.77
C ALA A 100 7.80 -6.59 -4.87
N GLU A 101 6.81 -5.69 -4.92
CA GLU A 101 6.76 -4.50 -4.05
C GLU A 101 6.74 -4.86 -2.55
N VAL A 102 6.09 -5.95 -2.17
CA VAL A 102 6.13 -6.44 -0.77
C VAL A 102 7.56 -6.77 -0.35
N LEU A 103 8.34 -7.42 -1.23
CA LEU A 103 9.74 -7.77 -0.95
C LEU A 103 10.63 -6.53 -0.91
N ILE A 104 10.48 -5.62 -1.87
CA ILE A 104 11.24 -4.39 -2.00
C ILE A 104 11.03 -3.51 -0.77
N ASN A 105 9.78 -3.26 -0.39
CA ASN A 105 9.45 -2.39 0.73
C ASN A 105 9.87 -3.00 2.08
N ALA A 106 9.74 -4.32 2.25
CA ALA A 106 10.14 -5.00 3.49
C ALA A 106 11.66 -4.98 3.71
N THR A 107 12.45 -5.07 2.64
CA THR A 107 13.92 -5.07 2.75
C THR A 107 14.52 -3.68 2.83
N ASN A 108 13.82 -2.65 2.36
CA ASN A 108 14.22 -1.24 2.38
C ASN A 108 15.70 -1.02 1.99
N GLN A 109 16.13 -1.66 0.90
CA GLN A 109 17.51 -1.59 0.42
C GLN A 109 17.81 -0.24 -0.23
N SER A 110 18.99 0.32 0.04
CA SER A 110 19.47 1.52 -0.66
C SER A 110 20.41 1.12 -1.81
N MET A 111 20.20 1.73 -2.98
CA MET A 111 21.06 1.55 -4.16
C MET A 111 22.20 2.58 -4.25
N ASP A 112 22.39 3.40 -3.21
CA ASP A 112 23.42 4.45 -3.18
C ASP A 112 24.85 3.88 -3.09
N SER A 113 25.00 2.70 -2.50
CA SER A 113 26.31 2.06 -2.37
C SER A 113 26.20 0.53 -2.41
N TRP A 114 27.27 -0.09 -2.86
CA TRP A 114 27.38 -1.54 -3.02
C TRP A 114 27.07 -2.33 -1.73
N ASP A 115 27.55 -1.88 -0.60
CA ASP A 115 27.40 -2.56 0.69
C ASP A 115 25.97 -2.51 1.25
N GLN A 116 25.15 -1.57 0.77
CA GLN A 116 23.76 -1.42 1.20
C GLN A 116 22.78 -2.27 0.40
N SER A 117 23.14 -2.69 -0.82
CA SER A 117 22.27 -3.50 -1.68
C SER A 117 23.08 -4.34 -2.69
N PRO A 118 23.90 -5.31 -2.24
CA PRO A 118 24.82 -6.03 -3.13
C PRO A 118 24.07 -6.82 -4.24
N SER A 119 23.02 -7.56 -3.86
CA SER A 119 22.26 -8.38 -4.81
C SER A 119 21.46 -7.57 -5.80
N ALA A 120 20.80 -6.47 -5.37
CA ALA A 120 20.05 -5.62 -6.26
C ALA A 120 20.96 -4.90 -7.26
N THR A 121 22.15 -4.46 -6.83
CA THR A 121 23.18 -3.88 -7.72
C THR A 121 23.60 -4.87 -8.81
N ILE A 122 23.82 -6.14 -8.48
CA ILE A 122 24.15 -7.16 -9.49
C ILE A 122 23.00 -7.44 -10.45
N ILE A 123 21.77 -7.46 -9.92
CA ILE A 123 20.57 -7.63 -10.77
C ILE A 123 20.48 -6.48 -11.78
N GLU A 124 20.64 -5.24 -11.33
CA GLU A 124 20.61 -4.06 -12.19
C GLU A 124 21.68 -4.13 -13.29
N ILE A 125 22.94 -4.42 -12.92
CA ILE A 125 24.04 -4.58 -13.89
C ILE A 125 23.76 -5.67 -14.95
N LYS A 126 23.02 -6.73 -14.57
CA LYS A 126 22.69 -7.83 -15.50
C LYS A 126 21.50 -7.51 -16.41
N LEU A 127 20.71 -6.50 -16.11
CA LEU A 127 19.54 -6.08 -16.89
C LEU A 127 19.89 -5.00 -17.94
N ILE A 128 21.05 -4.37 -17.80
CA ILE A 128 21.59 -3.38 -18.75
C ILE A 128 22.45 -4.09 -19.80
#